data_e9f6af8a0520217b91578e33563d758a
#
_entry.id   e9f6af8a0520217b91578e33563d758a
#
_cell.length_a   1.000
_cell.length_b   1.000
_cell.length_c   1.000
_cell.angle_alpha   90.00
_cell.angle_beta   90.00
_cell.angle_gamma   90.00
#
_symmetry.space_group_name_H-M   'P 1'
#
loop_
_entity.id
_entity.type
_entity.pdbx_description
1 polymer ?
#
loop_
_entity_poly.entity_id
_entity_poly.type
_entity_poly.pdbx_seq_one_letter_code
_entity_poly.pdbx_strand_id
1 'polypeptide(L)'
;FKDVKEKVEQFLDVFKFREAQKEAMNLARIGNKYITECEPWKVWKTDPKRVETILNISLQLVANLAIAFEPFLPFSSEKLRKMINMPNFEWTQLGSTDLLKAGDQLGEPDLLFEKIEDEVIEKQLQKLADTKKANEEASYKAEPVKPEVSFEDFEKLDIRVGHILNCEKVKKSKKLLKFTIDDGTGTERTI
;
A
#
# COMPACT_ATOMS: atom_id res chain seq x y z
N PHE A 1 -21.10 6.33 13.51
CA PHE A 1 -20.23 6.62 12.34
C PHE A 1 -19.27 7.78 12.62
N LYS A 2 -19.75 8.93 13.12
CA LYS A 2 -18.91 10.11 13.37
C LYS A 2 -17.69 9.83 14.26
N ASP A 3 -17.88 9.15 15.36
CA ASP A 3 -16.81 8.80 16.31
C ASP A 3 -15.70 7.95 15.66
N VAL A 4 -16.04 7.13 14.68
CA VAL A 4 -15.06 6.30 13.96
C VAL A 4 -14.15 7.16 13.10
N LYS A 5 -14.71 8.15 12.39
CA LYS A 5 -13.94 9.11 11.60
C LYS A 5 -12.88 9.81 12.44
N GLU A 6 -13.31 10.46 13.53
CA GLU A 6 -12.41 11.21 14.42
C GLU A 6 -11.28 10.34 14.98
N LYS A 7 -11.59 9.11 15.40
CA LYS A 7 -10.59 8.19 15.92
C LYS A 7 -9.59 7.72 14.84
N VAL A 8 -10.09 7.40 13.64
CA VAL A 8 -9.22 6.99 12.54
C VAL A 8 -8.29 8.14 12.14
N GLU A 9 -8.80 9.36 12.00
CA GLU A 9 -8.02 10.56 11.72
C GLU A 9 -6.93 10.77 12.78
N GLN A 10 -7.30 10.80 14.07
CA GLN A 10 -6.35 10.98 15.18
C GLN A 10 -5.21 9.95 15.16
N PHE A 11 -5.52 8.69 14.86
CA PHE A 11 -4.50 7.66 14.79
C PHE A 11 -3.62 7.77 13.53
N LEU A 12 -4.19 8.15 12.38
CA LEU A 12 -3.43 8.36 11.16
C LEU A 12 -2.47 9.56 11.29
N ASP A 13 -2.91 10.66 11.88
CA ASP A 13 -2.11 11.87 12.10
C ASP A 13 -0.85 11.61 12.95
N VAL A 14 -0.90 10.64 13.85
CA VAL A 14 0.24 10.23 14.67
C VAL A 14 0.90 8.93 14.20
N PHE A 15 0.65 8.52 12.96
CA PHE A 15 1.22 7.32 12.31
C PHE A 15 0.93 5.99 13.04
N LYS A 16 -0.15 5.91 13.82
CA LYS A 16 -0.62 4.69 14.47
C LYS A 16 -1.54 3.89 13.54
N PHE A 17 -1.01 3.38 12.45
CA PHE A 17 -1.78 2.72 11.39
C PHE A 17 -2.54 1.49 11.87
N ARG A 18 -1.97 0.72 12.78
CA ARG A 18 -2.61 -0.48 13.34
C ARG A 18 -3.86 -0.13 14.15
N GLU A 19 -3.79 0.91 14.95
CA GLU A 19 -4.90 1.42 15.75
C GLU A 19 -5.99 2.03 14.86
N ALA A 20 -5.60 2.78 13.84
CA ALA A 20 -6.52 3.34 12.85
C ALA A 20 -7.29 2.23 12.12
N GLN A 21 -6.58 1.21 11.62
CA GLN A 21 -7.19 0.05 10.98
C GLN A 21 -8.14 -0.71 11.92
N LYS A 22 -7.77 -0.83 13.21
CA LYS A 22 -8.61 -1.48 14.22
C LYS A 22 -9.96 -0.77 14.39
N GLU A 23 -9.97 0.57 14.39
CA GLU A 23 -11.20 1.35 14.49
C GLU A 23 -12.07 1.21 13.22
N ALA A 24 -11.48 1.23 12.03
CA ALA A 24 -12.20 0.93 10.80
C ALA A 24 -12.81 -0.48 10.81
N MET A 25 -12.06 -1.50 11.26
CA MET A 25 -12.57 -2.86 11.44
C MET A 25 -13.67 -2.96 12.50
N ASN A 26 -13.66 -2.09 13.50
CA ASN A 26 -14.70 -2.04 14.51
C ASN A 26 -16.05 -1.63 13.89
N LEU A 27 -16.05 -0.71 12.94
CA LEU A 27 -17.23 -0.34 12.17
C LEU A 27 -17.82 -1.56 11.43
N ALA A 28 -16.96 -2.35 10.78
CA ALA A 28 -17.40 -3.57 10.09
C ALA A 28 -18.01 -4.60 11.06
N ARG A 29 -17.42 -4.76 12.27
CA ARG A 29 -17.96 -5.66 13.30
C ARG A 29 -19.33 -5.22 13.81
N ILE A 30 -19.52 -3.92 14.00
CA ILE A 30 -20.82 -3.34 14.39
C ILE A 30 -21.86 -3.64 13.30
N GLY A 31 -21.53 -3.48 12.04
CA GLY A 31 -22.44 -3.79 10.93
C GLY A 31 -22.81 -5.26 10.84
N ASN A 32 -21.83 -6.13 10.98
CA ASN A 32 -22.08 -7.57 10.99
C ASN A 32 -22.98 -7.99 12.17
N LYS A 33 -22.72 -7.42 13.35
CA LYS A 33 -23.57 -7.65 14.54
C LYS A 33 -24.99 -7.16 14.29
N TYR A 34 -25.14 -5.94 13.76
CA TYR A 34 -26.44 -5.35 13.48
C TYR A 34 -27.29 -6.22 12.54
N ILE A 35 -26.74 -6.65 11.40
CA ILE A 35 -27.45 -7.47 10.44
C ILE A 35 -27.82 -8.85 11.03
N THR A 36 -26.92 -9.41 11.85
CA THR A 36 -27.14 -10.69 12.52
C THR A 36 -28.24 -10.61 13.59
N GLU A 37 -28.30 -9.52 14.36
CA GLU A 37 -29.33 -9.32 15.39
C GLU A 37 -30.70 -8.95 14.80
N CYS A 38 -30.69 -8.22 13.68
CA CYS A 38 -31.94 -7.82 13.02
C CYS A 38 -32.59 -8.92 12.19
N GLU A 39 -31.83 -9.93 11.77
CA GLU A 39 -32.28 -11.10 10.98
C GLU A 39 -33.27 -10.75 9.85
N PRO A 40 -32.96 -9.87 8.90
CA PRO A 40 -33.90 -9.39 7.87
C PRO A 40 -34.53 -10.53 7.06
N TRP A 41 -33.80 -11.65 6.88
CA TRP A 41 -34.28 -12.85 6.20
C TRP A 41 -35.44 -13.57 6.93
N LYS A 42 -35.60 -13.37 8.23
CA LYS A 42 -36.72 -13.94 8.99
C LYS A 42 -37.95 -13.06 8.96
N VAL A 43 -37.76 -11.75 8.97
CA VAL A 43 -38.88 -10.80 9.12
C VAL A 43 -39.41 -10.23 7.80
N TRP A 44 -38.76 -10.53 6.67
CA TRP A 44 -39.09 -9.92 5.40
C TRP A 44 -40.53 -10.20 4.91
N LYS A 45 -41.15 -11.33 5.31
CA LYS A 45 -42.53 -11.68 4.98
C LYS A 45 -43.55 -11.05 5.92
N THR A 46 -43.15 -10.74 7.15
CA THR A 46 -44.04 -10.26 8.22
C THR A 46 -44.01 -8.74 8.35
N ASP A 47 -42.86 -8.12 8.14
CA ASP A 47 -42.64 -6.68 8.27
C ASP A 47 -41.64 -6.16 7.21
N PRO A 48 -42.09 -5.99 5.95
CA PRO A 48 -41.27 -5.49 4.86
C PRO A 48 -40.67 -4.10 5.13
N LYS A 49 -41.42 -3.20 5.77
CA LYS A 49 -40.95 -1.84 6.06
C LYS A 49 -39.74 -1.85 7.02
N ARG A 50 -39.78 -2.75 8.00
CA ARG A 50 -38.64 -2.95 8.89
C ARG A 50 -37.42 -3.45 8.12
N VAL A 51 -37.60 -4.37 7.18
CA VAL A 51 -36.52 -4.87 6.32
C VAL A 51 -35.93 -3.76 5.47
N GLU A 52 -36.74 -2.93 4.84
CA GLU A 52 -36.28 -1.76 4.09
C GLU A 52 -35.39 -0.85 4.95
N THR A 53 -35.80 -0.59 6.19
CA THR A 53 -35.00 0.20 7.13
C THR A 53 -33.68 -0.48 7.48
N ILE A 54 -33.69 -1.79 7.76
CA ILE A 54 -32.47 -2.55 8.08
C ILE A 54 -31.51 -2.54 6.90
N LEU A 55 -32.01 -2.76 5.69
CA LEU A 55 -31.19 -2.75 4.47
C LEU A 55 -30.62 -1.35 4.17
N ASN A 56 -31.42 -0.30 4.33
CA ASN A 56 -30.94 1.07 4.17
C ASN A 56 -29.79 1.38 5.12
N ILE A 57 -29.94 1.08 6.43
CA ILE A 57 -28.88 1.29 7.42
C ILE A 57 -27.64 0.47 7.07
N SER A 58 -27.82 -0.77 6.64
CA SER A 58 -26.71 -1.64 6.23
C SER A 58 -25.97 -1.10 5.01
N LEU A 59 -26.68 -0.57 4.02
CA LEU A 59 -26.07 0.04 2.83
C LEU A 59 -25.32 1.34 3.18
N GLN A 60 -25.89 2.20 4.05
CA GLN A 60 -25.18 3.37 4.56
C GLN A 60 -23.88 2.99 5.27
N LEU A 61 -23.91 1.90 6.03
CA LEU A 61 -22.73 1.38 6.70
C LEU A 61 -21.70 0.85 5.70
N VAL A 62 -22.13 0.13 4.65
CA VAL A 62 -21.25 -0.36 3.58
C VAL A 62 -20.58 0.81 2.85
N ALA A 63 -21.33 1.89 2.57
CA ALA A 63 -20.79 3.10 1.97
C ALA A 63 -19.73 3.77 2.86
N ASN A 64 -19.99 3.85 4.16
CA ASN A 64 -18.99 4.34 5.12
C ASN A 64 -17.76 3.44 5.23
N LEU A 65 -17.92 2.12 5.15
CA LEU A 65 -16.79 1.18 5.11
C LEU A 65 -15.93 1.37 3.87
N ALA A 66 -16.53 1.62 2.70
CA ALA A 66 -15.82 1.89 1.46
C ALA A 66 -14.90 3.12 1.58
N ILE A 67 -15.30 4.14 2.37
CA ILE A 67 -14.47 5.31 2.65
C ILE A 67 -13.41 4.98 3.71
N ALA A 68 -13.84 4.39 4.85
CA ALA A 68 -12.96 4.15 6.00
C ALA A 68 -11.80 3.20 5.69
N PHE A 69 -12.00 2.26 4.76
CA PHE A 69 -10.98 1.29 4.36
C PHE A 69 -10.10 1.74 3.20
N GLU A 70 -10.41 2.83 2.53
CA GLU A 70 -9.62 3.29 1.39
C GLU A 70 -8.12 3.47 1.70
N PRO A 71 -7.70 4.05 2.84
CA PRO A 71 -6.30 4.16 3.19
C PRO A 71 -5.59 2.83 3.44
N PHE A 72 -6.32 1.76 3.75
CA PHE A 72 -5.78 0.45 4.14
C PHE A 72 -5.93 -0.59 3.03
N LEU A 73 -7.06 -0.58 2.33
CA LEU A 73 -7.46 -1.57 1.33
C LEU A 73 -8.02 -0.86 0.08
N PRO A 74 -7.23 -0.08 -0.66
CA PRO A 74 -7.73 0.76 -1.75
C PRO A 74 -8.45 -0.04 -2.84
N PHE A 75 -7.94 -1.20 -3.23
CA PHE A 75 -8.55 -2.02 -4.27
C PHE A 75 -9.89 -2.63 -3.83
N SER A 76 -9.98 -3.08 -2.57
CA SER A 76 -11.24 -3.60 -2.03
C SER A 76 -12.28 -2.49 -1.86
N SER A 77 -11.84 -1.29 -1.46
CA SER A 77 -12.70 -0.11 -1.36
C SER A 77 -13.22 0.32 -2.73
N GLU A 78 -12.39 0.32 -3.76
CA GLU A 78 -12.82 0.58 -5.13
C GLU A 78 -13.84 -0.46 -5.63
N LYS A 79 -13.58 -1.76 -5.38
CA LYS A 79 -14.49 -2.84 -5.72
C LYS A 79 -15.84 -2.67 -5.01
N LEU A 80 -15.81 -2.32 -3.73
CA LEU A 80 -17.00 -2.09 -2.93
C LEU A 80 -17.80 -0.88 -3.44
N ARG A 81 -17.14 0.22 -3.81
CA ARG A 81 -17.78 1.40 -4.43
C ARG A 81 -18.48 1.06 -5.74
N LYS A 82 -17.88 0.21 -6.56
CA LYS A 82 -18.53 -0.28 -7.80
C LYS A 82 -19.81 -1.07 -7.51
N MET A 83 -19.79 -1.94 -6.50
CA MET A 83 -20.96 -2.73 -6.10
C MET A 83 -22.12 -1.87 -5.60
N ILE A 84 -21.84 -0.77 -4.92
CA ILE A 84 -22.87 0.17 -4.47
C ILE A 84 -23.11 1.33 -5.45
N ASN A 85 -22.50 1.26 -6.66
CA ASN A 85 -22.58 2.26 -7.72
C ASN A 85 -22.30 3.70 -7.25
N MET A 86 -21.30 3.86 -6.40
CA MET A 86 -20.86 5.16 -5.88
C MET A 86 -19.39 5.43 -6.24
N PRO A 87 -19.10 5.98 -7.41
CA PRO A 87 -17.74 6.09 -7.93
C PRO A 87 -16.85 7.07 -7.15
N ASN A 88 -17.43 8.13 -6.58
CA ASN A 88 -16.68 9.21 -5.96
C ASN A 88 -17.12 9.41 -4.50
N PHE A 89 -16.21 9.15 -3.59
CA PHE A 89 -16.32 9.52 -2.19
C PHE A 89 -15.17 10.43 -1.80
N GLU A 90 -15.48 11.36 -0.92
CA GLU A 90 -14.48 12.12 -0.20
C GLU A 90 -14.39 11.64 1.24
N TRP A 91 -13.20 11.67 1.79
CA TRP A 91 -12.98 11.34 3.20
C TRP A 91 -13.85 12.17 4.15
N THR A 92 -14.15 13.40 3.77
CA THR A 92 -15.03 14.32 4.51
C THR A 92 -16.42 13.77 4.73
N GLN A 93 -16.89 12.88 3.85
CA GLN A 93 -18.22 12.25 3.91
C GLN A 93 -18.29 11.07 4.87
N LEU A 94 -17.15 10.57 5.37
CA LEU A 94 -17.11 9.51 6.36
C LEU A 94 -17.88 9.95 7.62
N GLY A 95 -18.79 9.12 8.06
CA GLY A 95 -19.69 9.41 9.18
C GLY A 95 -21.06 9.92 8.76
N SER A 96 -21.32 10.14 7.47
CA SER A 96 -22.63 10.50 6.96
C SER A 96 -23.61 9.31 7.00
N THR A 97 -24.86 9.61 7.23
CA THR A 97 -25.98 8.65 7.23
C THR A 97 -26.86 8.74 5.98
N ASP A 98 -26.45 9.54 5.00
CA ASP A 98 -27.20 9.84 3.77
C ASP A 98 -26.28 9.82 2.54
N LEU A 99 -25.45 8.79 2.45
CA LEU A 99 -24.54 8.56 1.33
C LEU A 99 -25.26 7.93 0.13
N LEU A 100 -26.19 7.05 0.40
CA LEU A 100 -27.06 6.40 -0.59
C LEU A 100 -28.49 6.87 -0.38
N LYS A 101 -29.21 7.09 -1.47
CA LYS A 101 -30.60 7.59 -1.46
C LYS A 101 -31.58 6.52 -1.92
N ALA A 102 -32.81 6.65 -1.49
CA ALA A 102 -33.86 5.80 -1.99
C ALA A 102 -34.04 5.99 -3.51
N GLY A 103 -33.97 4.88 -4.25
CA GLY A 103 -34.01 4.88 -5.71
C GLY A 103 -32.64 4.78 -6.40
N ASP A 104 -31.54 4.89 -5.66
CA ASP A 104 -30.22 4.63 -6.21
C ASP A 104 -30.12 3.17 -6.65
N GLN A 105 -29.57 2.95 -7.85
CA GLN A 105 -29.34 1.61 -8.36
C GLN A 105 -28.00 1.10 -7.89
N LEU A 106 -28.00 -0.10 -7.31
CA LEU A 106 -26.76 -0.80 -6.93
C LEU A 106 -26.10 -1.42 -8.16
N GLY A 107 -24.79 -1.57 -8.10
CA GLY A 107 -24.02 -2.30 -9.10
C GLY A 107 -24.11 -3.81 -8.91
N GLU A 108 -23.36 -4.54 -9.73
CA GLU A 108 -23.29 -6.00 -9.64
C GLU A 108 -22.60 -6.45 -8.36
N PRO A 109 -23.21 -7.36 -7.58
CA PRO A 109 -22.59 -7.91 -6.37
C PRO A 109 -21.46 -8.86 -6.73
N ASP A 110 -20.37 -8.77 -6.00
CA ASP A 110 -19.21 -9.65 -6.17
C ASP A 110 -18.54 -9.93 -4.82
N LEU A 111 -17.68 -10.96 -4.75
CA LEU A 111 -16.93 -11.27 -3.56
C LEU A 111 -15.74 -10.31 -3.41
N LEU A 112 -15.63 -9.63 -2.27
CA LEU A 112 -14.47 -8.76 -1.98
C LEU A 112 -13.18 -9.55 -1.82
N PHE A 113 -13.27 -10.72 -1.21
CA PHE A 113 -12.14 -11.58 -0.90
C PHE A 113 -12.48 -13.01 -1.28
N GLU A 114 -11.53 -13.67 -1.91
CA GLU A 114 -11.60 -15.09 -2.23
C GLU A 114 -10.69 -15.87 -1.28
N LYS A 115 -11.03 -17.12 -1.03
CA LYS A 115 -10.15 -18.02 -0.31
C LYS A 115 -8.91 -18.29 -1.18
N ILE A 116 -7.75 -18.16 -0.57
CA ILE A 116 -6.49 -18.49 -1.23
C ILE A 116 -6.36 -20.01 -1.20
N GLU A 117 -6.39 -20.65 -2.37
CA GLU A 117 -6.22 -22.07 -2.51
C GLU A 117 -4.74 -22.48 -2.37
N ASP A 118 -4.49 -23.71 -1.91
CA ASP A 118 -3.15 -24.22 -1.61
C ASP A 118 -2.22 -24.17 -2.83
N GLU A 119 -2.74 -24.39 -4.02
CA GLU A 119 -1.99 -24.30 -5.29
C GLU A 119 -1.38 -22.89 -5.51
N VAL A 120 -2.09 -21.84 -5.11
CA VAL A 120 -1.59 -20.46 -5.23
C VAL A 120 -0.44 -20.24 -4.25
N ILE A 121 -0.55 -20.81 -3.04
CA ILE A 121 0.49 -20.76 -2.02
C ILE A 121 1.73 -21.50 -2.50
N GLU A 122 1.57 -22.70 -3.03
CA GLU A 122 2.68 -23.52 -3.58
C GLU A 122 3.42 -22.79 -4.71
N LYS A 123 2.69 -22.17 -5.64
CA LYS A 123 3.29 -21.34 -6.70
C LYS A 123 4.13 -20.18 -6.15
N GLN A 124 3.67 -19.53 -5.10
CA GLN A 124 4.43 -18.44 -4.47
C GLN A 124 5.66 -18.95 -3.71
N LEU A 125 5.56 -20.09 -3.03
CA LEU A 125 6.69 -20.73 -2.37
C LEU A 125 7.75 -21.18 -3.39
N GLN A 126 7.32 -21.74 -4.52
CA GLN A 126 8.23 -22.12 -5.61
C GLN A 126 8.94 -20.89 -6.17
N LYS A 127 8.21 -19.82 -6.47
CA LYS A 127 8.79 -18.55 -6.94
C LYS A 127 9.82 -17.99 -5.95
N LEU A 128 9.55 -18.08 -4.65
CA LEU A 128 10.48 -17.65 -3.61
C LEU A 128 11.75 -18.50 -3.61
N ALA A 129 11.61 -19.82 -3.73
CA ALA A 129 12.75 -20.75 -3.80
C ALA A 129 13.61 -20.49 -5.04
N ASP A 130 13.00 -20.29 -6.19
CA ASP A 130 13.69 -20.01 -7.45
C ASP A 130 14.43 -18.66 -7.37
N THR A 131 13.80 -17.63 -6.80
CA THR A 131 14.43 -16.32 -6.60
C THR A 131 15.61 -16.42 -5.64
N LYS A 132 15.47 -17.19 -4.54
CA LYS A 132 16.56 -17.42 -3.60
C LYS A 132 17.74 -18.10 -4.28
N LYS A 133 17.48 -19.16 -5.05
CA LYS A 133 18.51 -19.88 -5.79
C LYS A 133 19.20 -18.98 -6.82
N ALA A 134 18.45 -18.18 -7.58
CA ALA A 134 19.01 -17.24 -8.54
C ALA A 134 19.89 -16.18 -7.86
N ASN A 135 19.51 -15.68 -6.68
CA ASN A 135 20.30 -14.73 -5.91
C ASN A 135 21.58 -15.36 -5.34
N GLU A 136 21.52 -16.62 -4.90
CA GLU A 136 22.70 -17.37 -4.44
C GLU A 136 23.69 -17.64 -5.60
N GLU A 137 23.18 -17.96 -6.78
CA GLU A 137 23.98 -18.16 -8.00
C GLU A 137 24.58 -16.85 -8.51
N ALA A 138 23.84 -15.74 -8.41
CA ALA A 138 24.28 -14.39 -8.75
C ALA A 138 25.15 -13.74 -7.66
N SER A 139 25.32 -14.38 -6.50
CA SER A 139 26.11 -13.83 -5.41
C SER A 139 27.55 -13.59 -5.86
N TYR A 140 28.01 -12.36 -5.64
CA TYR A 140 29.36 -11.94 -5.98
C TYR A 140 30.38 -12.87 -5.31
N LYS A 141 31.14 -13.62 -6.09
CA LYS A 141 32.31 -14.32 -5.62
C LYS A 141 33.42 -13.29 -5.45
N ALA A 142 33.75 -12.97 -4.23
CA ALA A 142 34.88 -12.09 -3.96
C ALA A 142 36.13 -12.61 -4.67
N GLU A 143 36.82 -11.74 -5.39
CA GLU A 143 38.14 -12.07 -5.92
C GLU A 143 39.07 -12.46 -4.77
N PRO A 144 40.06 -13.33 -5.03
CA PRO A 144 41.04 -13.69 -4.01
C PRO A 144 41.72 -12.44 -3.46
N VAL A 145 41.91 -12.43 -2.17
CA VAL A 145 42.62 -11.34 -1.46
C VAL A 145 43.98 -11.12 -2.13
N LYS A 146 44.23 -9.89 -2.55
CA LYS A 146 45.54 -9.52 -3.10
C LYS A 146 46.61 -9.60 -2.02
N PRO A 147 47.90 -9.77 -2.41
CA PRO A 147 48.99 -9.75 -1.45
C PRO A 147 48.96 -8.48 -0.61
N GLU A 148 49.38 -8.61 0.65
CA GLU A 148 49.56 -7.45 1.51
C GLU A 148 50.58 -6.47 0.91
N VAL A 149 50.25 -5.17 0.96
CA VAL A 149 51.19 -4.10 0.59
C VAL A 149 51.77 -3.48 1.85
N SER A 150 53.02 -3.04 1.76
CA SER A 150 53.65 -2.35 2.88
C SER A 150 53.01 -0.98 3.12
N PHE A 151 53.14 -0.46 4.35
CA PHE A 151 52.68 0.89 4.66
C PHE A 151 53.38 1.95 3.80
N GLU A 152 54.66 1.75 3.49
CA GLU A 152 55.44 2.61 2.60
C GLU A 152 54.90 2.63 1.16
N ASP A 153 54.32 1.51 0.69
CA ASP A 153 53.69 1.47 -0.62
C ASP A 153 52.33 2.16 -0.59
N PHE A 154 51.62 2.10 0.54
CA PHE A 154 50.37 2.82 0.73
C PHE A 154 50.57 4.35 0.81
N GLU A 155 51.65 4.80 1.48
CA GLU A 155 52.00 6.24 1.54
C GLU A 155 52.29 6.89 0.17
N LYS A 156 52.69 6.10 -0.83
CA LYS A 156 52.86 6.59 -2.21
C LYS A 156 51.58 6.93 -2.92
N LEU A 157 50.43 6.52 -2.37
CA LEU A 157 49.11 6.82 -2.95
C LEU A 157 48.67 8.22 -2.52
N ASP A 158 48.40 9.10 -3.49
CA ASP A 158 47.82 10.40 -3.20
C ASP A 158 46.28 10.31 -3.35
N ILE A 159 45.60 10.12 -2.21
CA ILE A 159 44.14 10.01 -2.16
C ILE A 159 43.56 11.35 -1.72
N ARG A 160 42.78 11.98 -2.59
CA ARG A 160 42.16 13.28 -2.33
C ARG A 160 40.67 13.24 -2.47
N VAL A 161 40.00 14.11 -1.76
CA VAL A 161 38.56 14.42 -1.97
C VAL A 161 38.49 15.51 -3.01
N GLY A 162 37.76 15.26 -4.10
CA GLY A 162 37.54 16.22 -5.17
C GLY A 162 36.08 16.73 -5.19
N HIS A 163 35.90 18.02 -5.48
CA HIS A 163 34.60 18.60 -5.74
C HIS A 163 34.25 18.45 -7.21
N ILE A 164 33.10 17.85 -7.50
CA ILE A 164 32.64 17.67 -8.88
C ILE A 164 32.10 19.00 -9.39
N LEU A 165 32.79 19.59 -10.38
CA LEU A 165 32.39 20.83 -11.04
C LEU A 165 31.42 20.58 -12.20
N ASN A 166 31.62 19.49 -12.95
CA ASN A 166 30.78 19.12 -14.07
C ASN A 166 30.73 17.61 -14.27
N CYS A 167 29.60 17.11 -14.82
CA CYS A 167 29.40 15.72 -15.15
C CYS A 167 28.72 15.59 -16.52
N GLU A 168 29.36 14.93 -17.48
CA GLU A 168 28.84 14.73 -18.81
C GLU A 168 28.82 13.25 -19.20
N LYS A 169 27.88 12.88 -20.08
CA LYS A 169 27.88 11.54 -20.67
C LYS A 169 28.96 11.45 -21.76
N VAL A 170 29.78 10.42 -21.70
CA VAL A 170 30.76 10.14 -22.77
C VAL A 170 30.02 9.75 -24.05
N LYS A 171 30.28 10.48 -25.14
CA LYS A 171 29.72 10.15 -26.46
C LYS A 171 30.15 8.74 -26.87
N LYS A 172 29.20 7.91 -27.29
CA LYS A 172 29.38 6.49 -27.66
C LYS A 172 29.57 5.49 -26.51
N SER A 173 29.39 5.90 -25.26
CA SER A 173 29.36 4.97 -24.11
C SER A 173 28.03 5.02 -23.40
N LYS A 174 27.50 3.84 -23.03
CA LYS A 174 26.29 3.72 -22.19
C LYS A 174 26.59 3.67 -20.70
N LYS A 175 27.86 3.47 -20.32
CA LYS A 175 28.28 3.20 -18.94
C LYS A 175 29.24 4.23 -18.36
N LEU A 176 29.87 5.08 -19.19
CA LEU A 176 30.88 6.02 -18.73
C LEU A 176 30.33 7.42 -18.62
N LEU A 177 30.74 8.08 -17.55
CA LEU A 177 30.51 9.50 -17.28
C LEU A 177 31.89 10.17 -17.24
N LYS A 178 32.00 11.39 -17.74
CA LYS A 178 33.16 12.24 -17.67
C LYS A 178 32.94 13.29 -16.58
N PHE A 179 33.79 13.31 -15.60
CA PHE A 179 33.75 14.31 -14.54
C PHE A 179 34.87 15.33 -14.70
N THR A 180 34.55 16.59 -14.46
CA THR A 180 35.54 17.65 -14.20
C THR A 180 35.51 17.87 -12.70
N ILE A 181 36.65 17.71 -12.05
CA ILE A 181 36.76 17.82 -10.57
C ILE A 181 37.83 18.85 -10.20
N ASP A 182 37.60 19.52 -9.07
CA ASP A 182 38.58 20.28 -8.33
C ASP A 182 39.05 19.45 -7.15
N ASP A 183 40.31 19.08 -7.13
CA ASP A 183 40.92 18.28 -6.07
C ASP A 183 41.83 19.11 -5.12
N GLY A 184 41.71 20.44 -5.19
CA GLY A 184 42.47 21.39 -4.39
C GLY A 184 43.91 21.62 -4.85
N THR A 185 44.33 21.07 -6.03
CA THR A 185 45.67 21.29 -6.57
C THR A 185 45.78 22.57 -7.38
N GLY A 186 44.71 23.34 -7.54
CA GLY A 186 44.65 24.57 -8.32
C GLY A 186 44.47 24.37 -9.82
N THR A 187 44.31 23.10 -10.27
CA THR A 187 44.02 22.75 -11.66
C THR A 187 42.86 21.78 -11.74
N GLU A 188 41.92 22.07 -12.63
CA GLU A 188 40.81 21.17 -12.88
C GLU A 188 41.29 19.86 -13.53
N ARG A 189 40.81 18.73 -12.99
CA ARG A 189 41.14 17.39 -13.51
C ARG A 189 39.91 16.77 -14.18
N THR A 190 40.16 16.10 -15.30
CA THR A 190 39.11 15.29 -15.95
C THR A 190 39.33 13.82 -15.65
N ILE A 191 38.27 13.17 -15.19
CA ILE A 191 38.24 11.73 -14.90
C ILE A 191 37.12 11.07 -15.74
#